data_52f49707963a2d985563ed09cb9a2103
#
_entry.id   52f49707963a2d985563ed09cb9a2103
#
_cell.length_a   1.000
_cell.length_b   1.000
_cell.length_c   1.000
_cell.angle_alpha   90.00
_cell.angle_beta   90.00
_cell.angle_gamma   90.00
#
_symmetry.space_group_name_H-M   'P 1'
#
loop_
_entity.id
_entity.type
_entity.pdbx_description
1 polymer ?
#
loop_
_entity_poly.entity_id
_entity_poly.type
_entity_poly.pdbx_seq_one_letter_code
_entity_poly.pdbx_strand_id
1 'polypeptide(L)'
;MNVLVTAASKHGATRELAETIARVLEEHGLSAELLDMDEVDDLSGYDAYVVGSGIYLGNWLKEARRFIDAHAPELARRPTWLFASGSIVGEPPVADDPNALRAGLVERLVETTNAHEHKLFAGKLEMSKLGLLEKAAVRGAHASEGDHRDWDEIKRWATEIAAELSAERTSSTARR
;
A
#
# COMPACT_ATOMS: atom_id res chain seq x y z
N MET A 1 -12.47 14.59 -7.67
CA MET A 1 -11.23 13.88 -8.00
C MET A 1 -11.50 12.41 -7.83
N ASN A 2 -11.12 11.64 -8.83
CA ASN A 2 -11.26 10.19 -8.83
C ASN A 2 -9.93 9.58 -8.38
N VAL A 3 -9.95 8.77 -7.36
CA VAL A 3 -8.77 8.13 -6.79
C VAL A 3 -8.89 6.62 -6.96
N LEU A 4 -7.92 6.01 -7.61
CA LEU A 4 -7.81 4.56 -7.62
C LEU A 4 -7.09 4.10 -6.35
N VAL A 5 -7.71 3.20 -5.62
CA VAL A 5 -7.07 2.46 -4.53
C VAL A 5 -6.95 1.00 -4.96
N THR A 6 -5.74 0.45 -4.96
CA THR A 6 -5.52 -0.95 -5.33
C THR A 6 -4.42 -1.58 -4.49
N ALA A 7 -4.52 -2.87 -4.21
CA ALA A 7 -3.51 -3.55 -3.41
C ALA A 7 -3.41 -5.05 -3.73
N ALA A 8 -2.19 -5.54 -3.83
CA ALA A 8 -1.92 -6.97 -3.84
C ALA A 8 -1.93 -7.54 -2.42
N SER A 9 -2.73 -8.56 -2.20
CA SER A 9 -2.90 -9.18 -0.88
C SER A 9 -3.01 -10.70 -0.98
N LYS A 10 -2.10 -11.42 -0.33
CA LYS A 10 -2.09 -12.89 -0.38
C LYS A 10 -3.17 -13.54 0.50
N HIS A 11 -3.45 -12.93 1.65
CA HIS A 11 -4.35 -13.48 2.68
C HIS A 11 -5.45 -12.51 3.10
N GLY A 12 -5.67 -11.44 2.33
CA GLY A 12 -6.72 -10.45 2.55
C GLY A 12 -6.35 -9.29 3.46
N ALA A 13 -5.32 -9.39 4.30
CA ALA A 13 -5.01 -8.36 5.29
C ALA A 13 -4.69 -6.98 4.67
N THR A 14 -3.91 -6.94 3.60
CA THR A 14 -3.58 -5.69 2.89
C THR A 14 -4.79 -5.12 2.15
N ARG A 15 -5.69 -5.99 1.64
CA ARG A 15 -6.94 -5.56 1.03
C ARG A 15 -7.84 -4.83 2.04
N GLU A 16 -7.96 -5.34 3.27
CA GLU A 16 -8.72 -4.66 4.33
C GLU A 16 -8.15 -3.25 4.65
N LEU A 17 -6.83 -3.04 4.53
CA LEU A 17 -6.22 -1.71 4.63
C LEU A 17 -6.70 -0.82 3.46
N ALA A 18 -6.62 -1.33 2.22
CA ALA A 18 -7.07 -0.61 1.03
C ALA A 18 -8.54 -0.21 1.11
N GLU A 19 -9.41 -1.11 1.60
CA GLU A 19 -10.83 -0.84 1.85
C GLU A 19 -11.02 0.30 2.86
N THR A 20 -10.23 0.31 3.94
CA THR A 20 -10.30 1.37 4.95
C THR A 20 -9.82 2.70 4.37
N ILE A 21 -8.73 2.70 3.59
CA ILE A 21 -8.21 3.90 2.93
C ILE A 21 -9.25 4.46 1.97
N ALA A 22 -9.82 3.65 1.08
CA ALA A 22 -10.83 4.09 0.11
C ALA A 22 -12.03 4.72 0.82
N ARG A 23 -12.56 4.07 1.86
CA ARG A 23 -13.69 4.60 2.64
C ARG A 23 -13.36 5.94 3.30
N VAL A 24 -12.17 6.13 3.86
CA VAL A 24 -11.76 7.41 4.46
C VAL A 24 -11.66 8.51 3.39
N LEU A 25 -11.12 8.20 2.20
CA LEU A 25 -11.08 9.15 1.09
C LEU A 25 -12.48 9.58 0.67
N GLU A 26 -13.44 8.65 0.61
CA GLU A 26 -14.86 8.95 0.32
C GLU A 26 -15.50 9.80 1.41
N GLU A 27 -15.25 9.52 2.69
CA GLU A 27 -15.71 10.34 3.84
C GLU A 27 -15.22 11.80 3.74
N HIS A 28 -14.10 12.05 3.04
CA HIS A 28 -13.54 13.38 2.78
C HIS A 28 -13.98 13.98 1.42
N GLY A 29 -14.96 13.38 0.76
CA GLY A 29 -15.57 13.93 -0.46
C GLY A 29 -14.78 13.69 -1.75
N LEU A 30 -13.88 12.72 -1.76
CA LEU A 30 -13.24 12.20 -2.96
C LEU A 30 -14.07 11.03 -3.52
N SER A 31 -13.92 10.74 -4.81
CA SER A 31 -14.48 9.53 -5.42
C SER A 31 -13.39 8.47 -5.42
N ALA A 32 -13.40 7.58 -4.43
CA ALA A 32 -12.40 6.53 -4.33
C ALA A 32 -12.97 5.21 -4.87
N GLU A 33 -12.26 4.62 -5.83
CA GLU A 33 -12.59 3.31 -6.38
C GLU A 33 -11.56 2.29 -5.96
N LEU A 34 -12.02 1.21 -5.32
CA LEU A 34 -11.19 0.08 -4.93
C LEU A 34 -11.34 -1.04 -5.94
N LEU A 35 -10.27 -1.34 -6.66
CA LEU A 35 -10.18 -2.44 -7.61
C LEU A 35 -9.06 -3.41 -7.24
N ASP A 36 -9.23 -4.68 -7.59
CA ASP A 36 -8.11 -5.62 -7.60
C ASP A 36 -7.16 -5.27 -8.77
N MET A 37 -5.87 -5.51 -8.59
CA MET A 37 -4.87 -5.08 -9.59
C MET A 37 -5.05 -5.70 -10.97
N ASP A 38 -5.64 -6.88 -11.05
CA ASP A 38 -5.97 -7.59 -12.29
C ASP A 38 -7.27 -7.10 -12.96
N GLU A 39 -8.05 -6.28 -12.27
CA GLU A 39 -9.25 -5.62 -12.79
C GLU A 39 -8.95 -4.23 -13.36
N VAL A 40 -7.73 -3.71 -13.15
CA VAL A 40 -7.33 -2.39 -13.60
C VAL A 40 -6.75 -2.46 -15.01
N ASP A 41 -7.57 -2.16 -16.01
CA ASP A 41 -7.16 -2.14 -17.41
C ASP A 41 -6.57 -0.78 -17.85
N ASP A 42 -7.04 0.32 -17.26
CA ASP A 42 -6.67 1.68 -17.65
C ASP A 42 -6.64 2.62 -16.44
N LEU A 43 -5.62 3.46 -16.38
CA LEU A 43 -5.43 4.46 -15.34
C LEU A 43 -5.89 5.86 -15.73
N SER A 44 -6.29 6.09 -16.99
CA SER A 44 -6.56 7.43 -17.54
C SER A 44 -7.75 8.16 -16.88
N GLY A 45 -8.66 7.40 -16.27
CA GLY A 45 -9.87 7.94 -15.60
C GLY A 45 -9.64 8.48 -14.19
N TYR A 46 -8.43 8.32 -13.64
CA TYR A 46 -8.13 8.70 -12.26
C TYR A 46 -7.21 9.92 -12.19
N ASP A 47 -7.44 10.72 -11.16
CA ASP A 47 -6.65 11.92 -10.85
C ASP A 47 -5.48 11.62 -9.92
N ALA A 48 -5.57 10.54 -9.12
CA ALA A 48 -4.57 10.13 -8.14
C ALA A 48 -4.62 8.61 -7.87
N TYR A 49 -3.56 8.08 -7.30
CA TYR A 49 -3.39 6.65 -7.05
C TYR A 49 -2.92 6.34 -5.64
N VAL A 50 -3.50 5.32 -5.02
CA VAL A 50 -3.00 4.71 -3.78
C VAL A 50 -2.76 3.23 -4.04
N VAL A 51 -1.50 2.83 -4.09
CA VAL A 51 -1.08 1.48 -4.50
C VAL A 51 -0.41 0.76 -3.34
N GLY A 52 -0.93 -0.41 -3.00
CA GLY A 52 -0.48 -1.19 -1.86
C GLY A 52 0.02 -2.59 -2.17
N SER A 53 0.82 -3.14 -1.27
CA SER A 53 1.24 -4.54 -1.33
C SER A 53 1.45 -5.15 0.05
N GLY A 54 1.06 -6.41 0.18
CA GLY A 54 1.61 -7.23 1.25
C GLY A 54 3.11 -7.45 1.05
N ILE A 55 3.85 -7.56 2.18
CA ILE A 55 5.26 -7.92 2.16
C ILE A 55 5.38 -9.44 2.31
N TYR A 56 6.19 -10.05 1.44
CA TYR A 56 6.54 -11.46 1.51
C TYR A 56 8.04 -11.65 1.27
N LEU A 57 8.73 -12.22 2.25
CA LEU A 57 10.19 -12.41 2.22
C LEU A 57 10.94 -11.11 1.86
N GLY A 58 10.57 -10.00 2.48
CA GLY A 58 11.17 -8.69 2.28
C GLY A 58 10.87 -8.02 0.94
N ASN A 59 9.92 -8.54 0.17
CA ASN A 59 9.53 -7.96 -1.11
C ASN A 59 8.04 -7.65 -1.16
N TRP A 60 7.69 -6.69 -1.98
CA TRP A 60 6.33 -6.53 -2.46
C TRP A 60 5.91 -7.77 -3.26
N LEU A 61 4.63 -8.12 -3.20
CA LEU A 61 4.07 -9.22 -3.99
C LEU A 61 4.32 -9.00 -5.48
N LYS A 62 4.45 -10.10 -6.21
CA LYS A 62 4.82 -10.07 -7.64
C LYS A 62 3.77 -9.33 -8.48
N GLU A 63 2.50 -9.46 -8.11
CA GLU A 63 1.38 -8.78 -8.76
C GLU A 63 1.57 -7.25 -8.67
N ALA A 64 1.83 -6.72 -7.47
CA ALA A 64 2.02 -5.29 -7.26
C ALA A 64 3.23 -4.74 -8.01
N ARG A 65 4.35 -5.48 -8.02
CA ARG A 65 5.53 -5.05 -8.77
C ARG A 65 5.26 -5.01 -10.28
N ARG A 66 4.56 -6.02 -10.82
CA ARG A 66 4.17 -6.05 -12.24
C ARG A 66 3.21 -4.91 -12.57
N PHE A 67 2.28 -4.61 -11.69
CA PHE A 67 1.36 -3.49 -11.85
C PHE A 67 2.13 -2.16 -11.93
N ILE A 68 3.05 -1.92 -11.02
CA ILE A 68 3.90 -0.72 -11.05
C ILE A 68 4.74 -0.66 -12.33
N ASP A 69 5.40 -1.77 -12.70
CA ASP A 69 6.23 -1.80 -13.92
C ASP A 69 5.41 -1.53 -15.19
N ALA A 70 4.18 -2.04 -15.26
CA ALA A 70 3.29 -1.83 -16.40
C ALA A 70 2.75 -0.40 -16.52
N HIS A 71 2.52 0.25 -15.38
CA HIS A 71 1.84 1.57 -15.30
C HIS A 71 2.77 2.70 -14.80
N ALA A 72 4.07 2.48 -14.76
CA ALA A 72 5.03 3.44 -14.24
C ALA A 72 4.89 4.86 -14.84
N PRO A 73 4.71 5.04 -16.17
CA PRO A 73 4.57 6.38 -16.75
C PRO A 73 3.31 7.12 -16.31
N GLU A 74 2.20 6.40 -16.11
CA GLU A 74 0.93 6.96 -15.64
C GLU A 74 1.01 7.32 -14.16
N LEU A 75 1.52 6.42 -13.34
CA LEU A 75 1.73 6.61 -11.90
C LEU A 75 2.63 7.82 -11.64
N ALA A 76 3.73 7.97 -12.40
CA ALA A 76 4.66 9.07 -12.22
C ALA A 76 4.12 10.46 -12.63
N ARG A 77 3.00 10.53 -13.36
CA ARG A 77 2.39 11.78 -13.84
C ARG A 77 1.31 12.33 -12.92
N ARG A 78 0.83 11.55 -11.98
CA ARG A 78 -0.26 11.91 -11.07
C ARG A 78 0.19 11.72 -9.63
N PRO A 79 -0.44 12.42 -8.69
CA PRO A 79 -0.21 12.18 -7.27
C PRO A 79 -0.36 10.70 -6.93
N THR A 80 0.68 10.09 -6.41
CA THR A 80 0.73 8.66 -6.11
C THR A 80 1.27 8.44 -4.70
N TRP A 81 0.59 7.60 -3.93
CA TRP A 81 1.01 7.12 -2.63
C TRP A 81 1.17 5.62 -2.65
N LEU A 82 2.21 5.15 -1.99
CA LEU A 82 2.51 3.74 -1.87
C LEU A 82 2.35 3.30 -0.42
N PHE A 83 1.82 2.10 -0.20
CA PHE A 83 1.83 1.50 1.12
C PHE A 83 2.19 0.02 1.09
N ALA A 84 2.78 -0.44 2.17
CA ALA A 84 3.06 -1.84 2.38
C ALA A 84 2.47 -2.30 3.71
N SER A 85 2.09 -3.57 3.79
CA SER A 85 1.64 -4.22 5.01
C SER A 85 2.41 -5.51 5.23
N GLY A 86 3.02 -5.64 6.41
CA GLY A 86 3.81 -6.82 6.74
C GLY A 86 3.89 -7.07 8.23
N SER A 87 4.40 -8.24 8.60
CA SER A 87 4.71 -8.51 9.99
C SER A 87 5.86 -7.62 10.43
N ILE A 88 5.55 -6.61 11.23
CA ILE A 88 6.59 -5.92 11.98
C ILE A 88 6.86 -6.79 13.20
N VAL A 89 7.98 -7.49 13.18
CA VAL A 89 8.47 -8.17 14.36
C VAL A 89 9.33 -7.18 15.11
N GLY A 90 8.78 -6.61 16.20
CA GLY A 90 9.53 -5.86 17.20
C GLY A 90 10.35 -4.67 16.70
N GLU A 91 10.71 -3.79 17.62
CA GLU A 91 11.62 -2.65 17.40
C GLU A 91 12.96 -3.06 16.78
N PRO A 92 13.63 -2.14 16.16
CA PRO A 92 13.71 -1.76 14.75
C PRO A 92 14.02 -2.98 13.87
N PRO A 93 13.92 -2.92 12.53
CA PRO A 93 14.14 -4.11 11.70
C PRO A 93 15.50 -4.72 12.04
N VAL A 94 15.47 -5.93 12.59
CA VAL A 94 16.70 -6.71 12.80
C VAL A 94 17.30 -6.89 11.41
N ALA A 95 18.58 -6.65 11.26
CA ALA A 95 19.26 -6.65 9.96
C ALA A 95 19.03 -7.94 9.13
N ASP A 96 18.58 -9.01 9.78
CA ASP A 96 18.30 -10.32 9.19
C ASP A 96 16.80 -10.70 9.22
N ASP A 97 15.86 -9.77 9.47
CA ASP A 97 14.43 -10.08 9.39
C ASP A 97 14.05 -10.36 7.93
N PRO A 98 13.64 -11.60 7.58
CA PRO A 98 13.23 -11.94 6.23
C PRO A 98 11.98 -11.19 5.75
N ASN A 99 11.26 -10.53 6.65
CA ASN A 99 10.08 -9.72 6.35
C ASN A 99 10.39 -8.21 6.33
N ALA A 100 11.61 -7.78 6.70
CA ALA A 100 12.04 -6.41 6.47
C ALA A 100 12.06 -6.13 4.96
N LEU A 101 11.61 -4.95 4.55
CA LEU A 101 11.72 -4.54 3.15
C LEU A 101 13.18 -4.55 2.72
N ARG A 102 13.46 -5.18 1.59
CA ARG A 102 14.83 -5.23 1.05
C ARG A 102 15.32 -3.82 0.79
N ALA A 103 16.56 -3.56 1.21
CA ALA A 103 17.23 -2.29 0.97
C ALA A 103 17.16 -1.91 -0.53
N GLY A 104 16.85 -0.67 -0.81
CA GLY A 104 16.72 -0.13 -2.16
C GLY A 104 15.42 -0.53 -2.91
N LEU A 105 14.53 -1.34 -2.31
CA LEU A 105 13.24 -1.63 -2.95
C LEU A 105 12.30 -0.42 -2.87
N VAL A 106 12.18 0.17 -1.69
CA VAL A 106 11.30 1.33 -1.47
C VAL A 106 11.74 2.50 -2.32
N GLU A 107 13.04 2.80 -2.31
CA GLU A 107 13.63 3.87 -3.10
C GLU A 107 13.31 3.70 -4.59
N ARG A 108 13.49 2.50 -5.14
CA ARG A 108 13.14 2.22 -6.55
C ARG A 108 11.65 2.37 -6.83
N LEU A 109 10.78 1.91 -5.93
CA LEU A 109 9.34 2.06 -6.12
C LEU A 109 8.95 3.53 -6.12
N VAL A 110 9.44 4.32 -5.17
CA VAL A 110 9.20 5.76 -5.08
C VAL A 110 9.75 6.48 -6.31
N GLU A 111 10.98 6.20 -6.73
CA GLU A 111 11.59 6.80 -7.93
C GLU A 111 10.81 6.44 -9.20
N THR A 112 10.41 5.16 -9.35
CA THR A 112 9.69 4.68 -10.54
C THR A 112 8.31 5.31 -10.68
N THR A 113 7.61 5.51 -9.57
CA THR A 113 6.24 6.06 -9.54
C THR A 113 6.18 7.55 -9.23
N ASN A 114 7.32 8.18 -8.91
CA ASN A 114 7.37 9.54 -8.38
C ASN A 114 6.39 9.74 -7.21
N ALA A 115 6.27 8.73 -6.36
CA ALA A 115 5.32 8.72 -5.27
C ALA A 115 5.65 9.78 -4.21
N HIS A 116 4.63 10.41 -3.66
CA HIS A 116 4.74 11.40 -2.57
C HIS A 116 5.28 10.74 -1.30
N GLU A 117 4.85 9.51 -1.03
CA GLU A 117 5.25 8.77 0.17
C GLU A 117 5.14 7.26 -0.06
N HIS A 118 5.94 6.50 0.68
CA HIS A 118 5.77 5.07 0.90
C HIS A 118 5.57 4.81 2.40
N LYS A 119 4.38 4.36 2.78
CA LYS A 119 4.02 4.06 4.17
C LYS A 119 4.07 2.56 4.46
N LEU A 120 4.71 2.19 5.54
CA LEU A 120 4.73 0.82 6.04
C LEU A 120 3.80 0.68 7.24
N PHE A 121 2.81 -0.20 7.13
CA PHE A 121 1.89 -0.55 8.21
C PHE A 121 2.20 -1.92 8.80
N ALA A 122 1.94 -2.07 10.08
CA ALA A 122 1.89 -3.38 10.71
C ALA A 122 0.84 -4.26 10.02
N GLY A 123 1.13 -5.54 9.93
CA GLY A 123 0.28 -6.53 9.26
C GLY A 123 -0.52 -7.40 10.23
N LYS A 124 -1.24 -8.35 9.66
CA LYS A 124 -1.95 -9.41 10.37
C LYS A 124 -1.32 -10.75 10.01
N LEU A 125 -1.04 -11.56 11.02
CA LEU A 125 -0.50 -12.90 10.85
C LEU A 125 -1.48 -13.94 11.40
N GLU A 126 -2.06 -14.73 10.54
CA GLU A 126 -2.96 -15.83 10.86
C GLU A 126 -2.32 -17.15 10.46
N MET A 127 -1.79 -17.89 11.42
CA MET A 127 -1.13 -19.19 11.18
C MET A 127 -2.01 -20.19 10.44
N SER A 128 -3.33 -20.13 10.63
CA SER A 128 -4.30 -21.00 9.96
C SER A 128 -4.32 -20.84 8.44
N LYS A 129 -4.04 -19.62 7.94
CA LYS A 129 -4.03 -19.28 6.51
C LYS A 129 -2.70 -19.58 5.80
N LEU A 130 -1.66 -19.91 6.55
CA LEU A 130 -0.32 -20.12 6.03
C LEU A 130 -0.12 -21.56 5.53
N GLY A 131 0.59 -21.69 4.41
CA GLY A 131 1.11 -22.97 3.94
C GLY A 131 2.24 -23.53 4.84
N LEU A 132 2.61 -24.78 4.63
CA LEU A 132 3.64 -25.45 5.45
C LEU A 132 5.00 -24.73 5.41
N LEU A 133 5.43 -24.26 4.24
CA LEU A 133 6.68 -23.53 4.08
C LEU A 133 6.64 -22.15 4.73
N GLU A 134 5.50 -21.45 4.63
CA GLU A 134 5.28 -20.17 5.29
C GLU A 134 5.30 -20.29 6.80
N LYS A 135 4.66 -21.32 7.35
CA LYS A 135 4.71 -21.64 8.79
C LYS A 135 6.12 -21.88 9.29
N ALA A 136 6.95 -22.56 8.49
CA ALA A 136 8.34 -22.77 8.84
C ALA A 136 9.14 -21.45 8.85
N ALA A 137 8.95 -20.60 7.83
CA ALA A 137 9.58 -19.29 7.75
C ALA A 137 9.19 -18.37 8.91
N VAL A 138 7.88 -18.28 9.21
CA VAL A 138 7.36 -17.46 10.32
C VAL A 138 7.90 -17.93 11.68
N ARG A 139 7.98 -19.25 11.92
CA ARG A 139 8.58 -19.80 13.15
C ARG A 139 10.06 -19.48 13.25
N GLY A 140 10.80 -19.54 12.15
CA GLY A 140 12.22 -19.17 12.10
C GLY A 140 12.46 -17.68 12.38
N ALA A 141 11.54 -16.82 11.95
CA ALA A 141 11.59 -15.37 12.17
C ALA A 141 11.04 -14.90 13.53
N HIS A 142 10.57 -15.81 14.39
CA HIS A 142 9.94 -15.49 15.68
C HIS A 142 8.77 -14.52 15.58
N ALA A 143 8.08 -14.48 14.43
CA ALA A 143 6.94 -13.60 14.21
C ALA A 143 5.75 -14.04 15.09
N SER A 144 5.14 -13.10 15.77
CA SER A 144 3.98 -13.36 16.62
C SER A 144 2.69 -13.43 15.81
N GLU A 145 1.87 -14.45 16.06
CA GLU A 145 0.51 -14.52 15.51
C GLU A 145 -0.35 -13.42 16.13
N GLY A 146 -1.16 -12.78 15.31
CA GLY A 146 -2.10 -11.74 15.74
C GLY A 146 -2.38 -10.69 14.68
N ASP A 147 -3.29 -9.80 15.02
CA ASP A 147 -3.58 -8.59 14.26
C ASP A 147 -2.87 -7.41 14.93
N HIS A 148 -1.83 -6.92 14.28
CA HIS A 148 -0.98 -5.84 14.78
C HIS A 148 -1.24 -4.51 14.07
N ARG A 149 -2.29 -4.44 13.22
CA ARG A 149 -2.63 -3.25 12.46
C ARG A 149 -3.15 -2.14 13.37
N ASP A 150 -2.58 -0.95 13.21
CA ASP A 150 -3.09 0.28 13.85
C ASP A 150 -4.07 0.96 12.89
N TRP A 151 -5.37 0.73 13.15
CA TRP A 151 -6.45 1.29 12.34
C TRP A 151 -6.53 2.81 12.43
N ASP A 152 -6.12 3.42 13.52
CA ASP A 152 -6.12 4.86 13.68
C ASP A 152 -4.96 5.49 12.92
N GLU A 153 -3.81 4.83 12.83
CA GLU A 153 -2.70 5.24 11.96
C GLU A 153 -3.12 5.19 10.48
N ILE A 154 -3.77 4.11 10.04
CA ILE A 154 -4.22 3.94 8.67
C ILE A 154 -5.23 5.04 8.28
N LYS A 155 -6.22 5.30 9.13
CA LYS A 155 -7.22 6.36 8.91
C LYS A 155 -6.58 7.74 8.87
N ARG A 156 -5.63 8.02 9.77
CA ARG A 156 -4.89 9.29 9.81
C ARG A 156 -4.15 9.52 8.51
N TRP A 157 -3.41 8.52 8.04
CA TRP A 157 -2.69 8.60 6.77
C TRP A 157 -3.62 8.83 5.57
N ALA A 158 -4.73 8.12 5.48
CA ALA A 158 -5.73 8.34 4.44
C ALA A 158 -6.36 9.75 4.51
N THR A 159 -6.54 10.30 5.71
CA THR A 159 -7.00 11.69 5.91
C THR A 159 -5.97 12.71 5.42
N GLU A 160 -4.67 12.46 5.65
CA GLU A 160 -3.58 13.28 5.16
C GLU A 160 -3.57 13.31 3.62
N ILE A 161 -3.69 12.15 2.97
CA ILE A 161 -3.85 12.05 1.50
C ILE A 161 -5.04 12.87 1.01
N ALA A 162 -6.19 12.74 1.65
CA ALA A 162 -7.39 13.48 1.28
C ALA A 162 -7.20 15.01 1.39
N ALA A 163 -6.48 15.46 2.42
CA ALA A 163 -6.17 16.86 2.61
C ALA A 163 -5.22 17.41 1.52
N GLU A 164 -4.17 16.66 1.17
CA GLU A 164 -3.24 17.01 0.09
C GLU A 164 -3.96 17.14 -1.25
N LEU A 165 -4.76 16.14 -1.63
CA LEU A 165 -5.54 16.14 -2.88
C LEU A 165 -6.54 17.31 -2.93
N SER A 166 -7.15 17.66 -1.81
CA SER A 166 -8.08 18.79 -1.71
C SER A 166 -7.36 20.13 -1.90
N ALA A 167 -6.15 20.29 -1.38
CA ALA A 167 -5.33 21.47 -1.54
C ALA A 167 -4.87 21.65 -3.01
N GLU A 168 -4.48 20.57 -3.70
CA GLU A 168 -4.11 20.59 -5.12
C GLU A 168 -5.29 21.02 -6.00
N ARG A 169 -6.48 20.50 -5.74
CA ARG A 169 -7.72 20.90 -6.45
C ARG A 169 -7.98 22.39 -6.34
N THR A 170 -7.84 22.95 -5.16
CA THR A 170 -8.05 24.39 -4.90
C THR A 170 -7.03 25.23 -5.63
N SER A 171 -5.77 24.82 -5.62
CA SER A 171 -4.68 25.51 -6.32
C SER A 171 -4.81 25.47 -7.83
N SER A 172 -5.30 24.37 -8.39
CA SER A 172 -5.54 24.22 -9.83
C SER A 172 -6.71 25.09 -10.30
N THR A 173 -7.77 25.23 -9.51
CA THR A 173 -8.93 26.07 -9.82
C THR A 173 -8.59 27.57 -9.77
N ALA A 174 -7.70 27.97 -8.86
CA ALA A 174 -7.28 29.37 -8.73
C ALA A 174 -6.35 29.88 -9.85
N ARG A 175 -5.79 28.99 -10.65
CA ARG A 175 -4.89 29.32 -11.80
C ARG A 175 -5.59 29.40 -13.16
N ARG A 176 -6.89 29.14 -13.21
CA ARG A 176 -7.72 29.25 -14.40
C ARG A 176 -8.55 30.54 -14.38
#